data_28d55f6624936bfb9966bfe1abc607eb
#
_entry.id   28d55f6624936bfb9966bfe1abc607eb
#
_cell.length_a   1.000
_cell.length_b   1.000
_cell.length_c   1.000
_cell.angle_alpha   90.00
_cell.angle_beta   90.00
_cell.angle_gamma   90.00
#
_symmetry.space_group_name_H-M   'P 1'
#
loop_
_entity.id
_entity.type
_entity.pdbx_description
1 polymer ?
#
loop_
_entity_poly.entity_id
_entity_poly.type
_entity_poly.pdbx_seq_one_letter_code
_entity_poly.pdbx_strand_id
1 'polypeptide(L)'
;MDERRGELIAAAVAVRERAYAKYSHFLVGAAIRATDGRIFVGCNVENASYGLTICAERSAVCAAVAAGQECFEMLALVTAGGYPPCGACRQVLAEFAPELPILIVDSDKPGEYVETDLGELLPGRFAL
;
A
#
# COMPACT_ATOMS: atom_id res chain seq x y z
N MET A 1 -1.84 15.78 12.22
CA MET A 1 -1.75 14.35 11.89
C MET A 1 -1.46 13.58 13.17
N ASP A 2 -2.21 12.52 13.45
CA ASP A 2 -1.92 11.75 14.66
C ASP A 2 -0.64 10.92 14.49
N GLU A 3 -0.09 10.49 15.60
CA GLU A 3 1.20 9.80 15.64
C GLU A 3 1.19 8.47 14.91
N ARG A 4 0.09 7.70 15.02
CA ARG A 4 -0.02 6.38 14.38
C ARG A 4 -0.06 6.49 12.86
N ARG A 5 -0.80 7.46 12.34
CA ARG A 5 -0.84 7.72 10.88
C ARG A 5 0.49 8.25 10.39
N GLY A 6 1.10 9.16 11.13
CA GLY A 6 2.42 9.72 10.78
C GLY A 6 3.50 8.65 10.71
N GLU A 7 3.50 7.72 11.66
CA GLU A 7 4.45 6.60 11.67
C GLU A 7 4.26 5.69 10.45
N LEU A 8 3.01 5.37 10.11
CA LEU A 8 2.71 4.53 8.95
C LEU A 8 3.13 5.20 7.64
N ILE A 9 2.83 6.49 7.50
CA ILE A 9 3.23 7.27 6.33
C ILE A 9 4.75 7.36 6.23
N ALA A 10 5.45 7.59 7.34
CA ALA A 10 6.91 7.65 7.34
C ALA A 10 7.54 6.33 6.85
N ALA A 11 6.97 5.19 7.25
CA ALA A 11 7.44 3.89 6.79
C ALA A 11 7.25 3.73 5.28
N ALA A 12 6.11 4.16 4.75
CA ALA A 12 5.82 4.10 3.31
C ALA A 12 6.75 5.05 2.52
N VAL A 13 7.00 6.24 3.03
CA VAL A 13 7.94 7.20 2.41
C VAL A 13 9.34 6.58 2.33
N ALA A 14 9.80 5.96 3.40
CA ALA A 14 11.14 5.38 3.47
C ALA A 14 11.32 4.21 2.50
N VAL A 15 10.37 3.28 2.45
CA VAL A 15 10.48 2.10 1.58
C VAL A 15 10.37 2.47 0.10
N ARG A 16 9.69 3.54 -0.23
CA ARG A 16 9.56 4.03 -1.61
C ARG A 16 10.92 4.21 -2.28
N GLU A 17 11.92 4.67 -1.51
CA GLU A 17 13.27 4.89 -2.04
C GLU A 17 13.96 3.60 -2.49
N ARG A 18 13.44 2.45 -2.10
CA ARG A 18 13.98 1.13 -2.47
C ARG A 18 13.28 0.52 -3.67
N ALA A 19 12.28 1.19 -4.24
CA ALA A 19 11.51 0.69 -5.36
C ALA A 19 12.42 0.36 -6.56
N TYR A 20 12.16 -0.80 -7.18
CA TYR A 20 12.85 -1.19 -8.39
C TYR A 20 11.99 -0.77 -9.59
N ALA A 21 12.17 0.48 -10.02
CA ALA A 21 11.34 1.12 -11.05
C ALA A 21 12.19 1.59 -12.24
N LYS A 22 13.09 0.72 -12.71
CA LYS A 22 14.04 1.10 -13.75
C LYS A 22 13.39 1.36 -15.12
N TYR A 23 12.18 0.88 -15.35
CA TYR A 23 11.48 1.06 -16.63
C TYR A 23 10.57 2.29 -16.60
N SER A 24 9.73 2.43 -15.60
CA SER A 24 8.76 3.52 -15.52
C SER A 24 9.30 4.76 -14.79
N HIS A 25 10.28 4.58 -13.92
CA HIS A 25 10.78 5.61 -12.98
C HIS A 25 9.68 6.10 -12.02
N PHE A 26 8.59 5.34 -11.88
CA PHE A 26 7.48 5.66 -10.97
C PHE A 26 7.60 4.83 -9.71
N LEU A 27 8.14 5.44 -8.65
CA LEU A 27 8.40 4.78 -7.39
C LEU A 27 7.17 4.81 -6.50
N VAL A 28 6.82 3.66 -5.94
CA VAL A 28 5.67 3.52 -5.04
C VAL A 28 6.15 2.88 -3.74
N GLY A 29 5.73 3.46 -2.61
CA GLY A 29 5.95 2.89 -1.30
C GLY A 29 4.62 2.60 -0.62
N ALA A 30 4.54 1.46 0.03
CA ALA A 30 3.36 1.06 0.78
C ALA A 30 3.75 0.57 2.17
N ALA A 31 2.94 0.90 3.17
CA ALA A 31 3.11 0.39 4.52
C ALA A 31 1.75 -0.04 5.03
N ILE A 32 1.65 -1.27 5.53
CA ILE A 32 0.41 -1.81 6.06
C ILE A 32 0.60 -2.14 7.55
N ARG A 33 -0.34 -1.71 8.38
CA ARG A 33 -0.31 -2.03 9.81
C ARG A 33 -1.23 -3.20 10.07
N ALA A 34 -0.66 -4.24 10.67
CA ALA A 34 -1.45 -5.37 11.16
C ALA A 34 -2.16 -4.98 12.46
N THR A 35 -3.19 -5.75 12.81
CA THR A 35 -3.97 -5.48 14.03
C THR A 35 -3.17 -5.67 15.31
N ASP A 36 -2.03 -6.36 15.26
CA ASP A 36 -1.10 -6.49 16.41
C ASP A 36 -0.17 -5.28 16.56
N GLY A 37 -0.27 -4.30 15.66
CA GLY A 37 0.51 -3.06 15.70
C GLY A 37 1.76 -3.05 14.83
N ARG A 38 2.20 -4.20 14.33
CA ARG A 38 3.40 -4.27 13.48
C ARG A 38 3.12 -3.67 12.09
N ILE A 39 4.14 -3.02 11.54
CA ILE A 39 4.10 -2.41 10.21
C ILE A 39 4.92 -3.26 9.25
N PHE A 40 4.33 -3.57 8.10
CA PHE A 40 5.01 -4.27 7.02
C PHE A 40 5.07 -3.36 5.81
N VAL A 41 6.21 -3.33 5.13
CA VAL A 41 6.43 -2.40 4.03
C VAL A 41 6.66 -3.13 2.72
N GLY A 42 6.36 -2.44 1.62
CA GLY A 42 6.62 -2.94 0.28
C GLY A 42 6.86 -1.79 -0.67
N CYS A 43 7.54 -2.08 -1.76
CA CYS A 43 7.76 -1.15 -2.85
C CYS A 43 7.49 -1.88 -4.17
N ASN A 44 7.29 -1.14 -5.25
CA ASN A 44 7.08 -1.79 -6.54
C ASN A 44 8.39 -2.39 -7.05
N VAL A 45 8.27 -3.56 -7.68
CA VAL A 45 9.38 -4.30 -8.27
C VAL A 45 9.00 -4.60 -9.71
N GLU A 46 9.60 -3.86 -10.64
CA GLU A 46 9.32 -3.98 -12.06
C GLU A 46 10.10 -5.13 -12.71
N ASN A 47 9.64 -5.52 -13.87
CA ASN A 47 10.23 -6.60 -14.63
C ASN A 47 10.18 -6.24 -16.12
N ALA A 48 11.15 -6.70 -16.89
CA ALA A 48 11.14 -6.52 -18.34
C ALA A 48 9.88 -7.14 -18.96
N SER A 49 9.36 -8.21 -18.37
CA SER A 49 8.04 -8.73 -18.66
C SER A 49 7.04 -7.98 -17.80
N TYR A 50 6.40 -6.97 -18.33
CA TYR A 50 5.56 -6.03 -17.58
C TYR A 50 4.47 -6.71 -16.75
N GLY A 51 3.90 -7.79 -17.23
CA GLY A 51 2.88 -8.53 -16.49
C GLY A 51 3.37 -9.17 -15.19
N LEU A 52 4.68 -9.27 -15.00
CA LEU A 52 5.27 -9.84 -13.79
C LEU A 52 5.63 -8.78 -12.74
N THR A 53 5.40 -7.50 -13.03
CA THR A 53 5.63 -6.41 -12.08
C THR A 53 4.78 -6.61 -10.83
N ILE A 54 5.39 -6.44 -9.65
CA ILE A 54 4.71 -6.53 -8.37
C ILE A 54 4.50 -5.12 -7.84
N CYS A 55 3.25 -4.77 -7.53
CA CYS A 55 2.93 -3.48 -6.93
C CYS A 55 3.36 -3.42 -5.47
N ALA A 56 3.63 -2.22 -4.97
CA ALA A 56 4.06 -1.99 -3.59
C ALA A 56 3.08 -2.57 -2.57
N GLU A 57 1.79 -2.41 -2.79
CA GLU A 57 0.75 -2.89 -1.88
C GLU A 57 0.78 -4.41 -1.76
N ARG A 58 0.91 -5.11 -2.89
CA ARG A 58 0.98 -6.58 -2.89
C ARG A 58 2.26 -7.07 -2.23
N SER A 59 3.36 -6.36 -2.43
CA SER A 59 4.64 -6.66 -1.78
C SER A 59 4.49 -6.56 -0.25
N ALA A 60 3.84 -5.50 0.25
CA ALA A 60 3.60 -5.32 1.68
C ALA A 60 2.69 -6.41 2.26
N VAL A 61 1.62 -6.77 1.54
CA VAL A 61 0.71 -7.85 1.98
C VAL A 61 1.46 -9.17 2.06
N CYS A 62 2.27 -9.50 1.05
CA CYS A 62 3.03 -10.74 1.04
C CYS A 62 4.03 -10.79 2.20
N ALA A 63 4.68 -9.68 2.53
CA ALA A 63 5.59 -9.59 3.67
C ALA A 63 4.84 -9.86 4.98
N ALA A 64 3.66 -9.29 5.14
CA ALA A 64 2.83 -9.47 6.34
C ALA A 64 2.38 -10.93 6.49
N VAL A 65 1.87 -11.53 5.42
CA VAL A 65 1.41 -12.92 5.42
C VAL A 65 2.57 -13.87 5.73
N ALA A 66 3.73 -13.62 5.14
CA ALA A 66 4.93 -14.43 5.40
C ALA A 66 5.38 -14.35 6.86
N ALA A 67 5.07 -13.24 7.54
CA ALA A 67 5.35 -13.05 8.96
C ALA A 67 4.21 -13.54 9.88
N GLY A 68 3.17 -14.16 9.33
CA GLY A 68 2.06 -14.72 10.08
C GLY A 68 0.90 -13.78 10.36
N GLN A 69 0.81 -12.64 9.66
CA GLN A 69 -0.26 -11.66 9.86
C GLN A 69 -1.22 -11.63 8.70
N GLU A 70 -2.51 -11.79 9.00
CA GLU A 70 -3.58 -11.78 8.00
C GLU A 70 -4.65 -10.73 8.28
N CYS A 71 -4.55 -10.03 9.43
CA CYS A 71 -5.54 -9.03 9.84
C CYS A 71 -4.90 -7.66 9.81
N PHE A 72 -5.47 -6.76 9.02
CA PHE A 72 -4.90 -5.43 8.77
C PHE A 72 -5.85 -4.33 9.21
N GLU A 73 -5.29 -3.22 9.72
CA GLU A 73 -6.09 -2.11 10.20
C GLU A 73 -5.95 -0.82 9.37
N MET A 74 -4.86 -0.66 8.60
CA MET A 74 -4.65 0.56 7.81
C MET A 74 -3.51 0.37 6.82
N LEU A 75 -3.61 1.04 5.67
CA LEU A 75 -2.58 1.08 4.63
C LEU A 75 -2.22 2.53 4.35
N ALA A 76 -0.92 2.84 4.23
CA ALA A 76 -0.45 4.10 3.66
C ALA A 76 0.22 3.82 2.32
N LEU A 77 -0.10 4.64 1.32
CA LEU A 77 0.39 4.49 -0.04
C LEU A 77 0.98 5.83 -0.50
N VAL A 78 2.25 5.83 -0.90
CA VAL A 78 2.98 7.05 -1.27
C VAL A 78 3.45 6.96 -2.71
N THR A 79 3.01 7.91 -3.53
CA THR A 79 3.42 8.04 -4.94
C THR A 79 3.60 9.52 -5.26
N ALA A 80 4.31 9.81 -6.34
CA ALA A 80 4.30 11.16 -6.90
C ALA A 80 2.87 11.44 -7.40
N GLY A 81 2.26 12.51 -6.90
CA GLY A 81 0.90 12.90 -7.24
C GLY A 81 -0.19 12.33 -6.33
N GLY A 82 0.09 11.29 -5.58
CA GLY A 82 -0.88 10.70 -4.65
C GLY A 82 -2.04 9.99 -5.32
N TYR A 83 -1.82 8.75 -5.77
CA TYR A 83 -2.86 7.96 -6.46
C TYR A 83 -3.35 6.81 -5.59
N PRO A 84 -4.62 6.41 -5.73
CA PRO A 84 -5.16 5.24 -5.03
C PRO A 84 -4.57 3.94 -5.62
N PRO A 85 -4.72 2.80 -4.92
CA PRO A 85 -4.24 1.52 -5.45
C PRO A 85 -4.95 1.12 -6.74
N CYS A 86 -4.25 0.42 -7.62
CA CYS A 86 -4.83 -0.08 -8.86
C CYS A 86 -5.88 -1.17 -8.58
N GLY A 87 -6.65 -1.54 -9.59
CA GLY A 87 -7.74 -2.51 -9.43
C GLY A 87 -7.29 -3.87 -8.89
N ALA A 88 -6.17 -4.39 -9.40
CA ALA A 88 -5.64 -5.67 -8.93
C ALA A 88 -5.24 -5.61 -7.44
N CYS A 89 -4.62 -4.52 -7.01
CA CYS A 89 -4.24 -4.33 -5.61
C CYS A 89 -5.46 -4.21 -4.72
N ARG A 90 -6.52 -3.55 -5.19
CA ARG A 90 -7.78 -3.46 -4.44
C ARG A 90 -8.36 -4.85 -4.18
N GLN A 91 -8.34 -5.73 -5.18
CA GLN A 91 -8.84 -7.10 -5.02
C GLN A 91 -7.98 -7.90 -4.03
N VAL A 92 -6.66 -7.77 -4.11
CA VAL A 92 -5.74 -8.45 -3.18
C VAL A 92 -5.98 -7.98 -1.75
N LEU A 93 -6.09 -6.67 -1.54
CA LEU A 93 -6.35 -6.10 -0.21
C LEU A 93 -7.72 -6.53 0.33
N ALA A 94 -8.73 -6.60 -0.53
CA ALA A 94 -10.09 -6.95 -0.14
C ALA A 94 -10.22 -8.39 0.37
N GLU A 95 -9.33 -9.28 -0.04
CA GLU A 95 -9.28 -10.65 0.47
C GLU A 95 -9.14 -10.66 2.00
N PHE A 96 -8.35 -9.72 2.53
CA PHE A 96 -7.99 -9.68 3.95
C PHE A 96 -8.80 -8.64 4.72
N ALA A 97 -9.08 -7.47 4.13
CA ALA A 97 -9.68 -6.34 4.83
C ALA A 97 -10.57 -5.53 3.86
N PRO A 98 -11.82 -5.96 3.60
CA PRO A 98 -12.68 -5.32 2.61
C PRO A 98 -13.05 -3.87 2.90
N GLU A 99 -12.89 -3.41 4.15
CA GLU A 99 -13.18 -2.03 4.55
C GLU A 99 -11.91 -1.27 4.97
N LEU A 100 -10.74 -1.74 4.54
CA LEU A 100 -9.44 -1.21 4.97
C LEU A 100 -9.33 0.29 4.77
N PRO A 101 -9.05 1.08 5.84
CA PRO A 101 -8.72 2.49 5.67
C PRO A 101 -7.40 2.67 4.92
N ILE A 102 -7.39 3.60 3.98
CA ILE A 102 -6.23 3.85 3.11
C ILE A 102 -5.87 5.32 3.15
N LEU A 103 -4.60 5.61 3.45
CA LEU A 103 -4.04 6.95 3.43
C LEU A 103 -3.29 7.14 2.11
N ILE A 104 -3.75 8.06 1.29
CA ILE A 104 -3.13 8.36 -0.01
C ILE A 104 -2.28 9.60 0.14
N VAL A 105 -0.98 9.46 -0.15
CA VAL A 105 0.02 10.49 0.10
C VAL A 105 0.77 10.83 -1.19
N ASP A 106 0.86 12.13 -1.47
CA ASP A 106 1.75 12.65 -2.51
C ASP A 106 3.16 12.73 -1.92
N SER A 107 4.15 12.14 -2.59
CA SER A 107 5.53 12.11 -2.11
C SER A 107 6.14 13.51 -1.95
N ASP A 108 5.62 14.53 -2.65
CA ASP A 108 6.07 15.91 -2.51
C ASP A 108 5.46 16.61 -1.30
N LYS A 109 4.43 16.02 -0.69
CA LYS A 109 3.69 16.59 0.43
C LYS A 109 3.42 15.53 1.51
N PRO A 110 4.48 14.92 2.10
CA PRO A 110 4.30 13.79 3.02
C PRO A 110 3.63 14.16 4.35
N GLY A 111 3.45 15.45 4.62
CA GLY A 111 2.71 15.91 5.79
C GLY A 111 1.20 15.97 5.59
N GLU A 112 0.72 15.70 4.37
CA GLU A 112 -0.69 15.72 4.01
C GLU A 112 -1.14 14.34 3.52
N TYR A 113 -2.41 14.03 3.66
CA TYR A 113 -2.96 12.78 3.11
C TYR A 113 -4.45 12.92 2.85
N VAL A 114 -4.93 12.09 1.94
CA VAL A 114 -6.37 11.90 1.72
C VAL A 114 -6.71 10.53 2.26
N GLU A 115 -7.68 10.45 3.14
CA GLU A 115 -8.12 9.16 3.68
C GLU A 115 -9.36 8.69 2.92
N THR A 116 -9.32 7.44 2.49
CA THR A 116 -10.46 6.74 1.89
C THR A 116 -10.51 5.34 2.51
N ASP A 117 -11.39 4.50 2.03
CA ASP A 117 -11.43 3.11 2.44
C ASP A 117 -11.67 2.20 1.24
N LEU A 118 -11.34 0.94 1.43
CA LEU A 118 -11.43 -0.05 0.35
C LEU A 118 -12.87 -0.33 -0.07
N GLY A 119 -13.83 -0.18 0.84
CA GLY A 119 -15.24 -0.34 0.50
C GLY A 119 -15.70 0.68 -0.54
N GLU A 120 -15.21 1.92 -0.46
CA GLU A 120 -15.48 2.95 -1.46
C GLU A 120 -14.78 2.64 -2.79
N LEU A 121 -13.55 2.12 -2.72
CA LEU A 121 -12.72 1.91 -3.92
C LEU A 121 -13.06 0.62 -4.67
N LEU A 122 -13.69 -0.34 -4.01
CA LEU A 122 -14.07 -1.61 -4.62
C LEU A 122 -15.46 -2.05 -4.15
N PRO A 123 -16.51 -1.33 -4.58
CA PRO A 123 -17.87 -1.74 -4.24
C PRO A 123 -18.24 -3.03 -4.99
N GLY A 124 -19.02 -3.90 -4.32
CA GLY A 124 -19.47 -5.15 -4.95
C GLY A 124 -18.32 -6.10 -5.27
N ARG A 125 -17.34 -6.18 -4.41
CA ARG A 125 -16.14 -6.97 -4.66
C ARG A 125 -16.43 -8.45 -4.91
N PHE A 126 -15.57 -9.08 -5.71
CA PHE A 126 -15.63 -10.54 -5.88
C PHE A 126 -15.15 -11.22 -4.59
N ALA A 127 -15.90 -12.22 -4.14
CA ALA A 127 -15.56 -13.06 -2.98
C ALA A 127 -16.13 -14.47 -3.19
N LEU A 128 -15.45 -15.45 -2.65
CA LEU A 128 -15.93 -16.83 -2.65
C LEU A 128 -16.65 -17.17 -1.35
#